data_82f27c9d5c3f1c344a3e54090a9f4317
#
_entry.id   82f27c9d5c3f1c344a3e54090a9f4317
#
_cell.length_a   1.000
_cell.length_b   1.000
_cell.length_c   1.000
_cell.angle_alpha   90.00
_cell.angle_beta   90.00
_cell.angle_gamma   90.00
#
_symmetry.space_group_name_H-M   'P 1'
#
loop_
_entity.id
_entity.type
_entity.pdbx_description
1 polymer ?
#
loop_
_entity_poly.entity_id
_entity_poly.type
_entity_poly.pdbx_seq_one_letter_code
_entity_poly.pdbx_strand_id
1 'polypeptide(L)'
;MSIPRVTVNKYMQRHPDWAEEFRMRIIANRGAKGTKLGQRQQRRVAERDAGFPDFIEARREWWRRKSFPFHIDAYKHIEQNQRLVMIVPPEHAKTTVWSIEYSAYKLITNPNLRIAVVQKSAAEARKVVQAVQQRLADEAWYANEFNQTVEESPIGRYGPFKPQREWGGRSWGAEAFMLATRTSGEKDPSMQAKGVTSAILGNRLDLVILDDIQDTDSQGPENVQKLLDKLQHEWLSRLGEHGKLIVLGSRIGPGDFYEAVMGRYCDPDYAGEYVWPLVKYPAITNEAKKRVLCPDLWSWEALARKKFEVGDKWYSNWMQEEVQIAGAAFNREKMLEARDYDLRLGTVPAGFEVVIGVDPAIAAYCAIAAWGVNPQTRHRVLVDIENRQGLANWPNVARLVMEMAHRYHARAIVVEWNNTQAALYEELRKDAVSAGISLLRYQTVTATGARAEETDFSISSVGALYNEGLISLPYADTAAQAKIDPYIAQCANWRPKPSTARSWHLVRDMVMATLFAESEARDIIRRGIAPMQQPKRRAPAWADSRYLRWKKERQALDLVGRR
;
A
#
# COMPACT_ATOMS: atom_id res chain seq x y z
N MET A 1 14.93 -41.20 45.45
CA MET A 1 15.71 -41.22 44.20
C MET A 1 15.43 -39.95 43.45
N SER A 2 16.40 -39.08 43.23
CA SER A 2 16.25 -37.85 42.47
C SER A 2 16.49 -38.17 40.98
N ILE A 3 15.45 -38.03 40.16
CA ILE A 3 15.57 -38.19 38.71
C ILE A 3 16.41 -37.01 38.17
N PRO A 4 17.45 -37.28 37.37
CA PRO A 4 18.31 -36.21 36.84
C PRO A 4 17.48 -35.22 36.00
N ARG A 5 17.68 -33.90 36.19
CA ARG A 5 17.00 -32.79 35.49
C ARG A 5 16.99 -32.93 33.96
N VAL A 6 18.03 -33.51 33.38
CA VAL A 6 18.16 -33.71 31.92
C VAL A 6 17.16 -34.75 31.39
N THR A 7 16.84 -35.79 32.17
CA THR A 7 15.89 -36.84 31.78
C THR A 7 14.46 -36.33 31.82
N VAL A 8 14.12 -35.50 32.78
CA VAL A 8 12.79 -34.88 32.91
C VAL A 8 12.52 -33.93 31.74
N ASN A 9 13.50 -33.12 31.34
CA ASN A 9 13.32 -32.22 30.20
C ASN A 9 13.13 -32.94 28.86
N LYS A 10 13.86 -34.03 28.60
CA LYS A 10 13.68 -34.84 27.38
C LYS A 10 12.33 -35.57 27.37
N TYR A 11 11.83 -35.98 28.50
CA TYR A 11 10.53 -36.66 28.61
C TYR A 11 9.37 -35.66 28.39
N MET A 12 9.49 -34.46 28.96
CA MET A 12 8.51 -33.36 28.77
C MET A 12 8.43 -32.84 27.34
N GLN A 13 9.51 -32.87 26.56
CA GLN A 13 9.51 -32.52 25.14
C GLN A 13 8.75 -33.53 24.29
N ARG A 14 8.64 -34.78 24.70
CA ARG A 14 7.93 -35.86 23.98
C ARG A 14 6.45 -35.95 24.33
N HIS A 15 6.04 -35.37 25.44
CA HIS A 15 4.66 -35.41 25.95
C HIS A 15 4.22 -34.03 26.43
N PRO A 16 3.88 -33.13 25.52
CA PRO A 16 3.55 -31.75 25.86
C PRO A 16 2.36 -31.62 26.82
N ASP A 17 1.36 -32.49 26.70
CA ASP A 17 0.19 -32.51 27.61
C ASP A 17 0.56 -32.86 29.04
N TRP A 18 1.47 -33.78 29.20
CA TRP A 18 2.02 -34.16 30.52
C TRP A 18 2.98 -33.12 31.09
N ALA A 19 3.66 -32.38 30.21
CA ALA A 19 4.54 -31.29 30.63
C ALA A 19 3.75 -30.16 31.30
N GLU A 20 2.58 -29.88 30.82
CA GLU A 20 1.70 -28.86 31.39
C GLU A 20 1.09 -29.34 32.72
N GLU A 21 0.56 -30.55 32.77
CA GLU A 21 0.03 -31.13 34.00
C GLU A 21 1.11 -31.29 35.09
N PHE A 22 2.33 -31.70 34.74
CA PHE A 22 3.43 -31.85 35.67
C PHE A 22 3.96 -30.49 36.18
N ARG A 23 4.04 -29.49 35.30
CA ARG A 23 4.34 -28.10 35.69
C ARG A 23 3.27 -27.55 36.62
N MET A 24 2.03 -27.79 36.33
CA MET A 24 0.90 -27.35 37.14
C MET A 24 0.89 -28.03 38.50
N ARG A 25 1.23 -29.34 38.57
CA ARG A 25 1.38 -30.07 39.85
C ARG A 25 2.58 -29.59 40.66
N ILE A 26 3.74 -29.27 40.02
CA ILE A 26 4.88 -28.68 40.72
C ILE A 26 4.55 -27.29 41.25
N ILE A 27 3.88 -26.50 40.46
CA ILE A 27 3.44 -25.15 40.82
C ILE A 27 2.39 -25.21 41.92
N ALA A 28 1.39 -26.09 41.82
CA ALA A 28 0.39 -26.34 42.84
C ALA A 28 1.04 -26.83 44.17
N ASN A 29 1.99 -27.77 44.07
CA ASN A 29 2.74 -28.27 45.27
C ASN A 29 3.67 -27.24 45.90
N ARG A 30 4.29 -26.34 45.12
CA ARG A 30 5.10 -25.22 45.65
C ARG A 30 4.25 -24.03 46.11
N GLY A 31 3.05 -23.84 45.52
CA GLY A 31 2.10 -22.81 45.87
C GLY A 31 1.02 -23.25 46.88
N ALA A 32 0.91 -24.56 47.17
CA ALA A 32 -0.19 -25.18 47.93
C ALA A 32 -0.27 -24.80 49.42
N LYS A 33 0.66 -24.03 49.92
CA LYS A 33 0.57 -23.50 51.28
C LYS A 33 0.35 -21.98 51.28
N GLY A 34 -0.81 -21.52 50.75
CA GLY A 34 -1.33 -20.20 51.06
C GLY A 34 -0.60 -18.98 50.47
N THR A 35 0.31 -19.18 49.49
CA THR A 35 0.98 -18.04 48.85
C THR A 35 0.07 -17.39 47.80
N LYS A 36 0.07 -16.05 47.73
CA LYS A 36 -0.67 -15.28 46.70
C LYS A 36 -0.42 -15.80 45.26
N LEU A 37 0.78 -16.31 44.99
CA LEU A 37 1.17 -16.89 43.71
C LEU A 37 0.44 -18.21 43.40
N GLY A 38 0.27 -19.09 44.35
CA GLY A 38 -0.46 -20.34 44.19
C GLY A 38 -1.95 -20.10 43.92
N GLN A 39 -2.55 -19.15 44.62
CA GLN A 39 -3.94 -18.76 44.42
C GLN A 39 -4.19 -18.14 43.01
N ARG A 40 -3.28 -17.30 42.56
CA ARG A 40 -3.33 -16.70 41.19
C ARG A 40 -3.27 -17.76 40.10
N GLN A 41 -2.43 -18.77 40.28
CA GLN A 41 -2.29 -19.88 39.32
C GLN A 41 -3.49 -20.82 39.31
N GLN A 42 -4.04 -21.15 40.48
CA GLN A 42 -5.26 -21.92 40.60
C GLN A 42 -6.45 -21.22 39.92
N ARG A 43 -6.57 -19.91 40.12
CA ARG A 43 -7.62 -19.10 39.48
C ARG A 43 -7.47 -19.09 37.96
N ARG A 44 -6.25 -18.93 37.45
CA ARG A 44 -5.98 -18.97 36.00
C ARG A 44 -6.37 -20.33 35.38
N VAL A 45 -6.09 -21.43 36.06
CA VAL A 45 -6.51 -22.77 35.60
C VAL A 45 -8.02 -22.88 35.59
N ALA A 46 -8.69 -22.47 36.68
CA ALA A 46 -10.13 -22.51 36.80
C ALA A 46 -10.83 -21.64 35.73
N GLU A 47 -10.30 -20.45 35.45
CA GLU A 47 -10.86 -19.57 34.42
C GLU A 47 -10.52 -20.04 32.99
N ARG A 48 -9.37 -20.69 32.78
CA ARG A 48 -9.10 -21.38 31.50
C ARG A 48 -10.11 -22.49 31.23
N ASP A 49 -10.45 -23.25 32.26
CA ASP A 49 -11.39 -24.37 32.15
C ASP A 49 -12.86 -23.90 32.09
N ALA A 50 -13.18 -22.74 32.69
CA ALA A 50 -14.48 -22.10 32.63
C ALA A 50 -14.67 -21.14 31.42
N GLY A 51 -13.58 -20.85 30.67
CA GLY A 51 -13.51 -19.85 29.61
C GLY A 51 -13.16 -18.45 30.14
N PHE A 52 -12.19 -17.80 29.48
CA PHE A 52 -11.91 -16.39 29.72
C PHE A 52 -13.08 -15.53 29.23
N PRO A 53 -13.31 -14.33 29.81
CA PRO A 53 -14.24 -13.37 29.22
C PRO A 53 -13.80 -13.08 27.77
N ASP A 54 -14.76 -12.77 26.90
CA ASP A 54 -14.40 -12.31 25.57
C ASP A 54 -13.64 -10.97 25.61
N PHE A 55 -13.04 -10.58 24.49
CA PHE A 55 -12.22 -9.38 24.46
C PHE A 55 -12.98 -8.10 24.86
N ILE A 56 -14.25 -7.97 24.45
CA ILE A 56 -15.07 -6.80 24.74
C ILE A 56 -15.40 -6.72 26.24
N GLU A 57 -15.68 -7.86 26.85
CA GLU A 57 -15.91 -7.97 28.28
C GLU A 57 -14.59 -7.78 29.07
N ALA A 58 -13.50 -8.37 28.61
CA ALA A 58 -12.17 -8.16 29.17
C ALA A 58 -11.75 -6.68 29.15
N ARG A 59 -12.04 -5.93 28.12
CA ARG A 59 -11.80 -4.49 28.07
C ARG A 59 -12.54 -3.74 29.18
N ARG A 60 -13.81 -4.11 29.41
CA ARG A 60 -14.64 -3.51 30.47
C ARG A 60 -14.11 -3.88 31.86
N GLU A 61 -13.78 -5.15 32.07
CA GLU A 61 -13.38 -5.64 33.40
C GLU A 61 -11.93 -5.30 33.74
N TRP A 62 -10.99 -5.57 32.82
CA TRP A 62 -9.57 -5.47 33.09
C TRP A 62 -9.03 -4.05 32.97
N TRP A 63 -9.58 -3.27 32.00
CA TRP A 63 -9.07 -1.93 31.72
C TRP A 63 -10.11 -0.83 31.88
N ARG A 64 -11.29 -1.13 32.44
CA ARG A 64 -12.38 -0.15 32.67
C ARG A 64 -12.69 0.68 31.42
N ARG A 65 -12.48 0.12 30.22
CA ARG A 65 -12.66 0.80 28.93
C ARG A 65 -14.00 0.42 28.31
N LYS A 66 -14.73 1.43 27.85
CA LYS A 66 -15.95 1.26 27.08
C LYS A 66 -15.64 0.77 25.66
N SER A 67 -16.46 -0.11 25.14
CA SER A 67 -16.44 -0.51 23.74
C SER A 67 -17.63 0.09 23.01
N PHE A 68 -17.36 0.67 21.83
CA PHE A 68 -18.40 1.19 20.96
C PHE A 68 -18.90 0.10 20.01
N PRO A 69 -20.06 0.29 19.35
CA PRO A 69 -20.63 -0.71 18.45
C PRO A 69 -19.64 -1.20 17.38
N PHE A 70 -18.81 -0.31 16.82
CA PHE A 70 -17.81 -0.69 15.82
C PHE A 70 -16.68 -1.54 16.40
N HIS A 71 -16.33 -1.41 17.70
CA HIS A 71 -15.37 -2.31 18.34
C HIS A 71 -15.93 -3.73 18.46
N ILE A 72 -17.21 -3.86 18.76
CA ILE A 72 -17.90 -5.16 18.86
C ILE A 72 -17.97 -5.83 17.48
N ASP A 73 -18.31 -5.04 16.47
CA ASP A 73 -18.37 -5.50 15.09
C ASP A 73 -16.98 -5.92 14.58
N ALA A 74 -15.97 -5.07 14.74
CA ALA A 74 -14.59 -5.38 14.37
C ALA A 74 -14.05 -6.63 15.08
N TYR A 75 -14.37 -6.81 16.37
CA TYR A 75 -13.95 -7.99 17.12
C TYR A 75 -14.54 -9.27 16.53
N LYS A 76 -15.83 -9.28 16.14
CA LYS A 76 -16.45 -10.40 15.47
C LYS A 76 -15.71 -10.75 14.17
N HIS A 77 -15.42 -9.76 13.34
CA HIS A 77 -14.66 -9.97 12.11
C HIS A 77 -13.26 -10.51 12.38
N ILE A 78 -12.56 -10.00 13.39
CA ILE A 78 -11.23 -10.48 13.79
C ILE A 78 -11.29 -11.97 14.21
N GLU A 79 -12.23 -12.36 15.06
CA GLU A 79 -12.30 -13.76 15.52
C GLU A 79 -12.70 -14.75 14.41
N GLN A 80 -13.61 -14.36 13.53
CA GLN A 80 -14.13 -15.20 12.46
C GLN A 80 -13.16 -15.42 11.30
N ASN A 81 -12.17 -14.54 11.12
CA ASN A 81 -11.33 -14.55 9.93
C ASN A 81 -9.84 -14.64 10.26
N GLN A 82 -9.10 -15.39 9.45
CA GLN A 82 -7.65 -15.46 9.53
C GLN A 82 -6.96 -14.25 8.89
N ARG A 83 -7.62 -13.62 7.94
CA ARG A 83 -7.14 -12.43 7.23
C ARG A 83 -8.23 -11.37 7.31
N LEU A 84 -7.84 -10.15 7.66
CA LEU A 84 -8.77 -9.03 7.77
C LEU A 84 -8.09 -7.74 7.38
N VAL A 85 -8.75 -6.95 6.55
CA VAL A 85 -8.39 -5.54 6.30
C VAL A 85 -9.39 -4.66 7.03
N MET A 86 -8.88 -3.82 7.91
CA MET A 86 -9.69 -2.94 8.76
C MET A 86 -9.22 -1.49 8.64
N ILE A 87 -10.07 -0.64 8.10
CA ILE A 87 -9.78 0.77 7.86
C ILE A 87 -10.59 1.61 8.84
N VAL A 88 -9.88 2.35 9.70
CA VAL A 88 -10.43 3.13 10.80
C VAL A 88 -9.87 4.56 10.74
N PRO A 89 -10.65 5.61 11.00
CA PRO A 89 -10.17 6.98 10.97
C PRO A 89 -9.01 7.24 11.93
N PRO A 90 -8.18 8.26 11.67
CA PRO A 90 -7.20 8.73 12.65
C PRO A 90 -7.86 9.06 13.98
N GLU A 91 -7.12 8.93 15.09
CA GLU A 91 -7.55 9.34 16.44
C GLU A 91 -8.81 8.62 16.98
N HIS A 92 -9.20 7.48 16.36
CA HIS A 92 -10.29 6.62 16.84
C HIS A 92 -9.80 5.39 17.61
N ALA A 93 -8.69 5.53 18.34
CA ALA A 93 -8.12 4.54 19.25
C ALA A 93 -7.74 3.17 18.62
N LYS A 94 -7.60 3.08 17.28
CA LYS A 94 -7.33 1.82 16.57
C LYS A 94 -6.10 1.08 17.10
N THR A 95 -4.95 1.77 17.26
CA THR A 95 -3.72 1.19 17.82
C THR A 95 -3.92 0.75 19.26
N THR A 96 -4.56 1.58 20.09
CA THR A 96 -4.83 1.24 21.50
C THR A 96 -5.66 -0.02 21.63
N VAL A 97 -6.74 -0.13 20.85
CA VAL A 97 -7.68 -1.26 20.97
C VAL A 97 -7.10 -2.53 20.34
N TRP A 98 -6.59 -2.42 19.09
CA TRP A 98 -6.27 -3.63 18.30
C TRP A 98 -4.81 -4.04 18.41
N SER A 99 -3.89 -3.08 18.44
CA SER A 99 -2.47 -3.44 18.53
C SER A 99 -2.00 -3.62 19.97
N ILE A 100 -2.58 -2.90 20.94
CA ILE A 100 -2.16 -2.95 22.33
C ILE A 100 -3.09 -3.85 23.17
N GLU A 101 -4.37 -3.48 23.33
CA GLU A 101 -5.28 -4.20 24.24
C GLU A 101 -5.60 -5.61 23.74
N TYR A 102 -5.86 -5.78 22.44
CA TYR A 102 -6.12 -7.09 21.86
C TYR A 102 -4.88 -7.99 21.93
N SER A 103 -3.67 -7.47 21.67
CA SER A 103 -2.44 -8.25 21.83
C SER A 103 -2.23 -8.66 23.29
N ALA A 104 -2.45 -7.76 24.26
CA ALA A 104 -2.36 -8.08 25.68
C ALA A 104 -3.39 -9.17 26.07
N TYR A 105 -4.64 -9.02 25.62
CA TYR A 105 -5.70 -10.01 25.83
C TYR A 105 -5.30 -11.40 25.29
N LYS A 106 -4.84 -11.48 24.05
CA LYS A 106 -4.42 -12.74 23.42
C LYS A 106 -3.25 -13.38 24.18
N LEU A 107 -2.30 -12.60 24.68
CA LEU A 107 -1.16 -13.09 25.46
C LEU A 107 -1.56 -13.53 26.88
N ILE A 108 -2.56 -12.89 27.48
CA ILE A 108 -3.10 -13.30 28.79
C ILE A 108 -3.83 -14.64 28.66
N THR A 109 -4.68 -14.77 27.64
CA THR A 109 -5.51 -15.95 27.43
C THR A 109 -4.74 -17.12 26.82
N ASN A 110 -3.76 -16.84 25.95
CA ASN A 110 -2.86 -17.85 25.38
C ASN A 110 -1.38 -17.39 25.38
N PRO A 111 -0.62 -17.72 26.43
CA PRO A 111 0.77 -17.28 26.59
C PRO A 111 1.76 -17.91 25.59
N ASN A 112 1.34 -18.89 24.81
CA ASN A 112 2.20 -19.56 23.82
C ASN A 112 2.17 -18.86 22.46
N LEU A 113 1.29 -17.86 22.26
CA LEU A 113 1.23 -17.11 21.03
C LEU A 113 2.50 -16.30 20.76
N ARG A 114 2.77 -16.13 19.46
CA ARG A 114 3.88 -15.34 18.91
C ARG A 114 3.28 -14.23 18.06
N ILE A 115 3.38 -13.01 18.58
CA ILE A 115 2.75 -11.83 17.99
C ILE A 115 3.83 -10.92 17.41
N ALA A 116 3.64 -10.42 16.19
CA ALA A 116 4.42 -9.32 15.64
C ALA A 116 3.50 -8.11 15.37
N VAL A 117 3.91 -6.94 15.85
CA VAL A 117 3.33 -5.67 15.46
C VAL A 117 4.31 -4.97 14.54
N VAL A 118 3.82 -4.60 13.36
CA VAL A 118 4.58 -3.88 12.35
C VAL A 118 4.00 -2.48 12.23
N GLN A 119 4.86 -1.46 12.34
CA GLN A 119 4.50 -0.07 12.08
C GLN A 119 5.46 0.57 11.08
N LYS A 120 5.20 1.80 10.65
CA LYS A 120 6.06 2.53 9.71
C LYS A 120 7.53 2.58 10.16
N SER A 121 7.78 2.60 11.47
CA SER A 121 9.13 2.55 12.04
C SER A 121 9.23 1.56 13.21
N ALA A 122 10.46 1.03 13.42
CA ALA A 122 10.73 0.19 14.58
C ALA A 122 10.57 0.94 15.91
N ALA A 123 10.80 2.25 15.92
CA ALA A 123 10.64 3.08 17.12
C ALA A 123 9.17 3.15 17.55
N GLU A 124 8.24 3.29 16.62
CA GLU A 124 6.80 3.30 16.91
C GLU A 124 6.31 1.93 17.32
N ALA A 125 6.71 0.88 16.63
CA ALA A 125 6.37 -0.49 17.02
C ALA A 125 6.85 -0.83 18.45
N ARG A 126 8.03 -0.34 18.87
CA ARG A 126 8.51 -0.51 20.25
C ARG A 126 7.60 0.15 21.28
N LYS A 127 7.03 1.32 20.98
CA LYS A 127 6.06 1.98 21.89
C LYS A 127 4.82 1.12 22.10
N VAL A 128 4.33 0.44 21.05
CA VAL A 128 3.22 -0.50 21.15
C VAL A 128 3.60 -1.68 22.04
N VAL A 129 4.77 -2.29 21.83
CA VAL A 129 5.26 -3.40 22.67
C VAL A 129 5.41 -2.97 24.12
N GLN A 130 5.99 -1.80 24.40
CA GLN A 130 6.08 -1.24 25.75
C GLN A 130 4.70 -1.02 26.40
N ALA A 131 3.72 -0.54 25.65
CA ALA A 131 2.36 -0.37 26.13
C ALA A 131 1.66 -1.72 26.44
N VAL A 132 1.97 -2.76 25.68
CA VAL A 132 1.53 -4.15 26.02
C VAL A 132 2.24 -4.64 27.28
N GLN A 133 3.54 -4.42 27.41
CA GLN A 133 4.30 -4.77 28.63
C GLN A 133 3.75 -4.07 29.88
N GLN A 134 3.33 -2.82 29.74
CA GLN A 134 2.68 -2.07 30.84
C GLN A 134 1.42 -2.79 31.32
N ARG A 135 0.57 -3.25 30.40
CA ARG A 135 -0.64 -4.02 30.72
C ARG A 135 -0.36 -5.39 31.36
N LEU A 136 0.81 -5.92 31.10
CA LEU A 136 1.19 -7.25 31.60
C LEU A 136 2.03 -7.21 32.89
N ALA A 137 2.61 -6.07 33.27
CA ALA A 137 3.60 -6.05 34.36
C ALA A 137 3.58 -4.81 35.26
N ASP A 138 2.82 -3.76 34.93
CA ASP A 138 2.81 -2.49 35.69
C ASP A 138 1.59 -2.44 36.60
N GLU A 139 1.74 -2.93 37.83
CA GLU A 139 0.70 -2.89 38.85
C GLU A 139 0.35 -1.45 39.26
N ALA A 140 1.33 -0.54 39.30
CA ALA A 140 1.12 0.84 39.66
C ALA A 140 0.27 1.58 38.59
N TRP A 141 0.43 1.22 37.32
CA TRP A 141 -0.39 1.76 36.24
C TRP A 141 -1.87 1.43 36.43
N TYR A 142 -2.22 0.19 36.84
CA TYR A 142 -3.60 -0.19 37.12
C TYR A 142 -4.20 0.61 38.28
N ALA A 143 -3.42 0.82 39.35
CA ALA A 143 -3.87 1.62 40.48
C ALA A 143 -4.10 3.08 40.09
N ASN A 144 -3.19 3.66 39.33
CA ASN A 144 -3.25 5.08 38.96
C ASN A 144 -4.28 5.37 37.87
N GLU A 145 -4.36 4.54 36.85
CA GLU A 145 -5.22 4.79 35.67
C GLU A 145 -6.66 4.33 35.90
N PHE A 146 -6.87 3.23 36.63
CA PHE A 146 -8.19 2.61 36.77
C PHE A 146 -8.68 2.49 38.21
N ASN A 147 -7.91 2.98 39.16
CA ASN A 147 -8.21 2.81 40.59
C ASN A 147 -8.48 1.32 40.93
N GLN A 148 -7.68 0.43 40.39
CA GLN A 148 -7.78 -1.03 40.59
C GLN A 148 -6.70 -1.54 41.53
N THR A 149 -7.10 -2.44 42.40
CA THR A 149 -6.10 -3.23 43.17
C THR A 149 -5.39 -4.23 42.27
N VAL A 150 -4.25 -4.73 42.73
CA VAL A 150 -3.50 -5.76 41.99
C VAL A 150 -4.34 -7.01 41.75
N GLU A 151 -5.12 -7.41 42.74
CA GLU A 151 -6.02 -8.57 42.70
C GLU A 151 -7.15 -8.44 41.66
N GLU A 152 -7.60 -7.24 41.41
CA GLU A 152 -8.62 -6.94 40.37
C GLU A 152 -8.02 -6.90 38.97
N SER A 153 -6.72 -6.60 38.86
CA SER A 153 -6.02 -6.50 37.58
C SER A 153 -5.72 -7.87 36.96
N PRO A 154 -5.54 -7.96 35.65
CA PRO A 154 -5.08 -9.19 34.99
C PRO A 154 -3.74 -9.71 35.54
N ILE A 155 -2.86 -8.81 35.98
CA ILE A 155 -1.57 -9.18 36.57
C ILE A 155 -1.78 -9.99 37.85
N GLY A 156 -2.65 -9.53 38.70
CA GLY A 156 -2.99 -10.22 39.94
C GLY A 156 -3.77 -11.50 39.73
N ARG A 157 -4.68 -11.50 38.74
CA ARG A 157 -5.52 -12.66 38.45
C ARG A 157 -4.78 -13.79 37.74
N TYR A 158 -3.94 -13.47 36.74
CA TYR A 158 -3.38 -14.44 35.81
C TYR A 158 -1.84 -14.42 35.73
N GLY A 159 -1.20 -13.39 36.23
CA GLY A 159 0.26 -13.25 36.22
C GLY A 159 1.00 -14.10 37.26
N PRO A 160 2.31 -13.91 37.45
CA PRO A 160 3.11 -12.87 36.82
C PRO A 160 3.48 -13.19 35.36
N PHE A 161 3.42 -12.18 34.49
CA PHE A 161 3.79 -12.36 33.08
C PHE A 161 5.25 -12.00 32.81
N LYS A 162 5.81 -11.04 33.55
CA LYS A 162 7.21 -10.63 33.44
C LYS A 162 8.12 -11.69 34.04
N PRO A 163 9.15 -12.17 33.29
CA PRO A 163 10.12 -13.13 33.85
C PRO A 163 10.93 -12.52 35.00
N GLN A 164 11.13 -13.28 36.06
CA GLN A 164 12.12 -12.98 37.09
C GLN A 164 13.51 -13.44 36.64
N ARG A 165 14.59 -12.80 37.11
CA ARG A 165 15.96 -13.13 36.72
C ARG A 165 16.32 -14.61 36.90
N GLU A 166 15.67 -15.28 37.84
CA GLU A 166 15.89 -16.70 38.18
C GLU A 166 15.30 -17.67 37.12
N TRP A 167 14.53 -17.19 36.17
CA TRP A 167 13.77 -18.01 35.20
C TRP A 167 14.49 -18.19 33.85
N GLY A 168 15.80 -18.27 33.86
CA GLY A 168 16.54 -18.77 32.71
C GLY A 168 16.67 -17.82 31.51
N GLY A 169 16.88 -16.53 31.78
CA GLY A 169 17.34 -15.59 30.73
C GLY A 169 16.30 -15.16 29.69
N ARG A 170 15.00 -15.30 29.98
CA ARG A 170 13.95 -14.80 29.09
C ARG A 170 14.01 -13.27 29.00
N SER A 171 14.09 -12.75 27.79
CA SER A 171 14.19 -11.31 27.56
C SER A 171 12.86 -10.59 27.84
N TRP A 172 12.98 -9.37 28.39
CA TRP A 172 11.86 -8.44 28.57
C TRP A 172 12.24 -7.07 27.99
N GLY A 173 12.53 -7.05 26.70
CA GLY A 173 12.97 -5.86 25.98
C GLY A 173 11.83 -5.19 25.22
N ALA A 174 12.02 -3.91 24.86
CA ALA A 174 11.05 -3.15 24.08
C ALA A 174 10.94 -3.65 22.62
N GLU A 175 11.98 -4.28 22.08
CA GLU A 175 11.95 -4.86 20.73
C GLU A 175 11.26 -6.21 20.68
N ALA A 176 11.44 -6.99 21.75
CA ALA A 176 10.81 -8.30 21.87
C ALA A 176 10.84 -8.75 23.33
N PHE A 177 9.84 -9.52 23.72
CA PHE A 177 9.79 -10.13 25.04
C PHE A 177 9.19 -11.53 25.02
N MET A 178 9.48 -12.28 26.07
CA MET A 178 8.97 -13.62 26.31
C MET A 178 8.25 -13.69 27.65
N LEU A 179 7.03 -14.21 27.66
CA LEU A 179 6.23 -14.32 28.88
C LEU A 179 6.78 -15.36 29.86
N ALA A 180 6.72 -15.06 31.16
CA ALA A 180 7.02 -16.03 32.21
C ALA A 180 6.05 -17.22 32.21
N THR A 181 4.80 -16.95 31.82
CA THR A 181 3.71 -17.93 31.79
C THR A 181 3.72 -18.84 30.57
N ARG A 182 4.63 -18.60 29.61
CA ARG A 182 4.78 -19.43 28.43
C ARG A 182 5.25 -20.84 28.77
N THR A 183 4.55 -21.83 28.21
CA THR A 183 4.85 -23.25 28.43
C THR A 183 5.61 -23.87 27.25
N SER A 184 5.49 -23.32 26.03
CA SER A 184 6.24 -23.82 24.88
C SER A 184 7.74 -23.54 25.01
N GLY A 185 8.55 -24.50 24.57
CA GLY A 185 10.02 -24.40 24.55
C GLY A 185 10.57 -23.72 23.30
N GLU A 186 9.73 -23.10 22.47
CA GLU A 186 10.14 -22.45 21.23
C GLU A 186 10.95 -21.18 21.47
N LYS A 187 11.91 -20.91 20.56
CA LYS A 187 12.85 -19.78 20.67
C LYS A 187 12.21 -18.43 20.36
N ASP A 188 11.12 -18.43 19.61
CA ASP A 188 10.50 -17.20 19.09
C ASP A 188 9.84 -16.41 20.23
N PRO A 189 9.96 -15.07 20.25
CA PRO A 189 9.40 -14.25 21.33
C PRO A 189 7.87 -14.31 21.37
N SER A 190 7.29 -14.04 22.54
CA SER A 190 5.84 -13.91 22.70
C SER A 190 5.29 -12.70 21.97
N MET A 191 6.05 -11.59 21.94
CA MET A 191 5.75 -10.42 21.14
C MET A 191 7.02 -9.75 20.64
N GLN A 192 6.95 -9.18 19.42
CA GLN A 192 8.05 -8.43 18.81
C GLN A 192 7.57 -7.20 18.06
N ALA A 193 8.37 -6.13 18.14
CA ALA A 193 8.20 -4.88 17.41
C ALA A 193 9.00 -4.94 16.10
N LYS A 194 8.38 -4.52 14.99
CA LYS A 194 9.03 -4.43 13.68
C LYS A 194 8.66 -3.14 12.98
N GLY A 195 9.63 -2.50 12.35
CA GLY A 195 9.36 -1.46 11.36
C GLY A 195 9.20 -2.07 9.98
N VAL A 196 8.54 -1.37 9.06
CA VAL A 196 8.39 -1.84 7.66
C VAL A 196 9.70 -2.09 6.95
N THR A 197 10.78 -1.42 7.35
CA THR A 197 12.14 -1.66 6.80
C THR A 197 12.86 -2.84 7.46
N SER A 198 12.36 -3.34 8.60
CA SER A 198 12.98 -4.42 9.36
C SER A 198 12.58 -5.78 8.80
N ALA A 199 13.53 -6.69 8.68
CA ALA A 199 13.23 -8.07 8.28
C ALA A 199 12.62 -8.88 9.44
N ILE A 200 11.60 -9.70 9.13
CA ILE A 200 11.03 -10.70 10.07
C ILE A 200 11.58 -12.09 9.70
N LEU A 201 12.87 -12.18 9.44
CA LEU A 201 13.48 -13.43 9.02
C LEU A 201 13.63 -14.40 10.20
N GLY A 202 13.26 -15.68 9.97
CA GLY A 202 13.54 -16.79 10.87
C GLY A 202 12.56 -17.03 12.02
N ASN A 203 11.57 -16.18 12.26
CA ASN A 203 10.58 -16.37 13.32
C ASN A 203 9.25 -16.89 12.75
N ARG A 204 8.61 -17.84 13.44
CA ARG A 204 7.23 -18.22 13.19
C ARG A 204 6.30 -17.30 13.96
N LEU A 205 5.14 -17.00 13.39
CA LEU A 205 4.15 -16.08 13.96
C LEU A 205 2.77 -16.72 13.94
N ASP A 206 2.00 -16.42 14.99
CA ASP A 206 0.60 -16.81 15.11
C ASP A 206 -0.34 -15.64 14.86
N LEU A 207 0.14 -14.40 15.11
CA LEU A 207 -0.59 -13.17 14.83
C LEU A 207 0.37 -12.09 14.32
N VAL A 208 0.02 -11.49 13.19
CA VAL A 208 0.68 -10.30 12.65
C VAL A 208 -0.33 -9.16 12.59
N ILE A 209 0.02 -8.01 13.14
CA ILE A 209 -0.77 -6.78 13.06
C ILE A 209 0.07 -5.76 12.32
N LEU A 210 -0.40 -5.37 11.13
CA LEU A 210 0.17 -4.26 10.35
C LEU A 210 -0.60 -3.00 10.73
N ASP A 211 -0.02 -2.12 11.51
CA ASP A 211 -0.69 -0.97 12.10
C ASP A 211 -0.06 0.34 11.63
N ASP A 212 -0.79 1.11 10.84
CA ASP A 212 -0.36 2.38 10.23
C ASP A 212 1.05 2.29 9.60
N ILE A 213 1.23 1.30 8.71
CA ILE A 213 2.55 0.98 8.13
C ILE A 213 3.00 1.96 7.04
N GLN A 214 2.14 2.85 6.60
CA GLN A 214 2.44 3.88 5.59
C GLN A 214 2.06 5.26 6.11
N ASP A 215 2.82 6.27 5.71
CA ASP A 215 2.56 7.69 5.96
C ASP A 215 2.60 8.52 4.65
N THR A 216 2.36 9.82 4.77
CA THR A 216 2.35 10.74 3.61
C THR A 216 3.69 10.84 2.90
N ASP A 217 4.80 10.62 3.61
CA ASP A 217 6.15 10.74 3.06
C ASP A 217 6.55 9.48 2.28
N SER A 218 5.89 8.35 2.58
CA SER A 218 6.10 7.06 1.93
C SER A 218 5.05 6.74 0.85
N GLN A 219 4.28 7.73 0.40
CA GLN A 219 3.37 7.59 -0.74
C GLN A 219 4.15 7.46 -2.05
N GLY A 220 3.62 6.65 -2.95
CA GLY A 220 4.15 6.45 -4.29
C GLY A 220 4.15 4.98 -4.68
N PRO A 221 4.01 4.68 -5.99
CA PRO A 221 3.79 3.31 -6.49
C PRO A 221 4.91 2.36 -6.07
N GLU A 222 6.17 2.82 -6.07
CA GLU A 222 7.29 1.99 -5.64
C GLU A 222 7.26 1.59 -4.18
N ASN A 223 6.95 2.54 -3.30
CA ASN A 223 6.87 2.26 -1.88
C ASN A 223 5.70 1.34 -1.59
N VAL A 224 4.57 1.55 -2.26
CA VAL A 224 3.40 0.66 -2.19
C VAL A 224 3.77 -0.74 -2.68
N GLN A 225 4.47 -0.87 -3.81
CA GLN A 225 4.91 -2.16 -4.31
C GLN A 225 5.88 -2.85 -3.35
N LYS A 226 6.86 -2.12 -2.77
CA LYS A 226 7.76 -2.67 -1.74
C LYS A 226 7.01 -3.17 -0.50
N LEU A 227 5.95 -2.48 -0.08
CA LEU A 227 5.11 -2.91 1.04
C LEU A 227 4.28 -4.16 0.68
N LEU A 228 3.76 -4.24 -0.55
CA LEU A 228 3.07 -5.43 -1.05
C LEU A 228 4.01 -6.63 -1.15
N ASP A 229 5.22 -6.45 -1.63
CA ASP A 229 6.23 -7.49 -1.70
C ASP A 229 6.58 -8.01 -0.30
N LYS A 230 6.73 -7.12 0.68
CA LYS A 230 6.93 -7.50 2.09
C LYS A 230 5.72 -8.24 2.67
N LEU A 231 4.51 -7.78 2.36
CA LEU A 231 3.30 -8.48 2.77
C LEU A 231 3.33 -9.93 2.29
N GLN A 232 3.65 -10.17 1.02
CA GLN A 232 3.64 -11.48 0.42
C GLN A 232 4.81 -12.37 0.86
N HIS A 233 6.02 -11.84 0.78
CA HIS A 233 7.24 -12.63 0.92
C HIS A 233 7.75 -12.71 2.36
N GLU A 234 7.43 -11.73 3.20
CA GLU A 234 7.89 -11.73 4.59
C GLU A 234 6.75 -12.04 5.57
N TRP A 235 5.69 -11.21 5.61
CA TRP A 235 4.71 -11.31 6.70
C TRP A 235 3.78 -12.50 6.56
N LEU A 236 3.22 -12.75 5.38
CA LEU A 236 2.35 -13.90 5.13
C LEU A 236 3.12 -15.22 5.22
N SER A 237 4.36 -15.27 4.74
CA SER A 237 5.20 -16.48 4.76
C SER A 237 5.59 -16.95 6.17
N ARG A 238 5.44 -16.09 7.20
CA ARG A 238 5.76 -16.44 8.61
C ARG A 238 4.56 -16.91 9.40
N LEU A 239 3.36 -16.75 8.86
CA LEU A 239 2.14 -17.24 9.46
C LEU A 239 1.97 -18.74 9.16
N GLY A 240 1.71 -19.53 10.19
CA GLY A 240 1.33 -20.93 10.04
C GLY A 240 -0.10 -21.05 9.49
N GLU A 241 -0.56 -22.28 9.31
CA GLU A 241 -1.90 -22.62 8.79
C GLU A 241 -3.04 -21.88 9.52
N HIS A 242 -2.94 -21.75 10.84
CA HIS A 242 -3.93 -21.05 11.67
C HIS A 242 -3.52 -19.63 12.04
N GLY A 243 -2.42 -19.14 11.47
CA GLY A 243 -1.90 -17.79 11.75
C GLY A 243 -2.83 -16.71 11.23
N LYS A 244 -2.96 -15.63 12.01
CA LYS A 244 -3.88 -14.50 11.75
C LYS A 244 -3.10 -13.27 11.30
N LEU A 245 -3.62 -12.58 10.27
CA LEU A 245 -3.14 -11.28 9.82
C LEU A 245 -4.25 -10.24 9.94
N ILE A 246 -3.94 -9.12 10.59
CA ILE A 246 -4.80 -7.93 10.63
C ILE A 246 -4.04 -6.80 9.95
N VAL A 247 -4.57 -6.30 8.83
CA VAL A 247 -4.11 -5.05 8.20
C VAL A 247 -4.96 -3.92 8.75
N LEU A 248 -4.38 -3.08 9.56
CA LEU A 248 -5.04 -2.00 10.28
C LEU A 248 -4.45 -0.66 9.86
N GLY A 249 -5.29 0.29 9.50
CA GLY A 249 -4.81 1.63 9.19
C GLY A 249 -5.89 2.63 8.87
N SER A 250 -5.45 3.82 8.52
CA SER A 250 -6.28 4.87 7.93
C SER A 250 -5.87 5.08 6.48
N ARG A 251 -6.82 5.37 5.59
CA ARG A 251 -6.51 5.78 4.22
C ARG A 251 -5.70 7.08 4.28
N ILE A 252 -4.73 7.20 3.40
CA ILE A 252 -3.87 8.40 3.30
C ILE A 252 -4.24 9.21 2.07
N GLY A 253 -4.65 8.52 1.04
CA GLY A 253 -5.07 9.10 -0.23
C GLY A 253 -5.14 8.07 -1.34
N PRO A 254 -5.43 8.49 -2.57
CA PRO A 254 -5.47 7.60 -3.73
C PRO A 254 -4.12 6.91 -3.95
N GLY A 255 -4.15 5.61 -4.30
CA GLY A 255 -2.97 4.82 -4.58
C GLY A 255 -2.12 4.49 -3.34
N ASP A 256 -2.67 4.57 -2.13
CA ASP A 256 -1.99 4.15 -0.92
C ASP A 256 -1.92 2.60 -0.81
N PHE A 257 -1.10 2.12 0.14
CA PHE A 257 -0.95 0.68 0.40
C PHE A 257 -2.29 0.01 0.72
N TYR A 258 -3.16 0.66 1.47
CA TYR A 258 -4.45 0.10 1.86
C TYR A 258 -5.35 -0.11 0.65
N GLU A 259 -5.35 0.84 -0.31
CA GLU A 259 -6.07 0.69 -1.57
C GLU A 259 -5.54 -0.48 -2.39
N ALA A 260 -4.22 -0.61 -2.50
CA ALA A 260 -3.60 -1.71 -3.23
C ALA A 260 -3.92 -3.08 -2.58
N VAL A 261 -3.94 -3.16 -1.24
CA VAL A 261 -4.34 -4.37 -0.52
C VAL A 261 -5.83 -4.67 -0.72
N MET A 262 -6.69 -3.65 -0.64
CA MET A 262 -8.12 -3.81 -0.88
C MET A 262 -8.40 -4.30 -2.30
N GLY A 263 -7.81 -3.68 -3.33
CA GLY A 263 -7.97 -4.10 -4.72
C GLY A 263 -7.45 -5.52 -4.98
N ARG A 264 -6.34 -5.92 -4.34
CA ARG A 264 -5.72 -7.21 -4.59
C ARG A 264 -6.34 -8.37 -3.82
N TYR A 265 -6.77 -8.15 -2.58
CA TYR A 265 -7.17 -9.23 -1.68
C TYR A 265 -8.62 -9.15 -1.22
N CYS A 266 -9.28 -8.00 -1.34
CA CYS A 266 -10.67 -7.85 -0.89
C CYS A 266 -11.65 -7.71 -2.05
N ASP A 267 -11.17 -7.54 -3.29
CA ASP A 267 -11.99 -7.51 -4.48
C ASP A 267 -12.22 -8.95 -4.98
N PRO A 268 -13.48 -9.43 -5.03
CA PRO A 268 -13.81 -10.78 -5.50
C PRO A 268 -13.34 -11.07 -6.92
N ASP A 269 -13.34 -10.08 -7.80
CA ASP A 269 -12.93 -10.24 -9.20
C ASP A 269 -11.41 -10.54 -9.31
N TYR A 270 -10.65 -10.14 -8.28
CA TYR A 270 -9.22 -10.35 -8.21
C TYR A 270 -8.82 -11.54 -7.34
N ALA A 271 -9.39 -11.63 -6.15
CA ALA A 271 -9.02 -12.61 -5.14
C ALA A 271 -9.70 -13.98 -5.34
N GLY A 272 -10.75 -14.04 -6.18
CA GLY A 272 -11.50 -15.27 -6.44
C GLY A 272 -12.06 -15.88 -5.15
N GLU A 273 -11.75 -17.14 -4.88
CA GLU A 273 -12.22 -17.85 -3.67
C GLU A 273 -11.51 -17.41 -2.37
N TYR A 274 -10.40 -16.68 -2.46
CA TYR A 274 -9.57 -16.31 -1.31
C TYR A 274 -9.73 -14.85 -0.87
N VAL A 275 -10.95 -14.33 -0.99
CA VAL A 275 -11.28 -12.94 -0.63
C VAL A 275 -11.04 -12.69 0.86
N TRP A 276 -10.26 -11.64 1.17
CA TRP A 276 -10.12 -11.18 2.55
C TRP A 276 -11.28 -10.26 2.92
N PRO A 277 -11.89 -10.46 4.08
CA PRO A 277 -12.89 -9.52 4.59
C PRO A 277 -12.31 -8.12 4.75
N LEU A 278 -13.12 -7.14 4.33
CA LEU A 278 -12.84 -5.72 4.45
C LEU A 278 -13.90 -5.06 5.32
N VAL A 279 -13.46 -4.35 6.35
CA VAL A 279 -14.33 -3.47 7.15
C VAL A 279 -13.81 -2.04 7.12
N LYS A 280 -14.70 -1.10 6.84
CA LYS A 280 -14.42 0.35 6.81
C LYS A 280 -15.33 1.06 7.79
N TYR A 281 -14.74 1.87 8.65
CA TYR A 281 -15.48 2.64 9.64
C TYR A 281 -15.28 4.15 9.40
N PRO A 282 -16.26 4.86 8.81
CA PRO A 282 -16.16 6.30 8.63
C PRO A 282 -16.35 7.04 9.97
N ALA A 283 -15.69 8.19 10.15
CA ALA A 283 -15.81 8.99 11.36
C ALA A 283 -17.24 9.48 11.60
N ILE A 284 -17.97 9.77 10.53
CA ILE A 284 -19.41 10.09 10.55
C ILE A 284 -20.18 8.90 9.99
N THR A 285 -21.00 8.27 10.81
CA THR A 285 -21.80 7.10 10.41
C THR A 285 -23.18 7.45 9.85
N ASN A 286 -23.69 8.64 10.16
CA ASN A 286 -24.92 9.15 9.57
C ASN A 286 -24.96 10.69 9.69
N GLU A 287 -24.82 11.35 8.55
CA GLU A 287 -24.75 12.81 8.48
C GLU A 287 -26.09 13.47 8.82
N ALA A 288 -27.21 12.97 8.31
CA ALA A 288 -28.54 13.50 8.56
C ALA A 288 -28.96 13.42 10.05
N LYS A 289 -28.51 12.38 10.75
CA LYS A 289 -28.78 12.17 12.18
C LYS A 289 -27.65 12.65 13.08
N LYS A 290 -26.63 13.30 12.53
CA LYS A 290 -25.41 13.76 13.23
C LYS A 290 -24.76 12.65 14.07
N ARG A 291 -24.77 11.41 13.56
CA ARG A 291 -24.17 10.28 14.26
C ARG A 291 -22.70 10.13 13.90
N VAL A 292 -21.87 10.00 14.91
CA VAL A 292 -20.42 9.82 14.80
C VAL A 292 -20.02 8.42 15.24
N LEU A 293 -18.86 7.94 14.78
CA LEU A 293 -18.35 6.61 15.07
C LEU A 293 -18.06 6.42 16.57
N CYS A 294 -17.43 7.40 17.19
CA CYS A 294 -16.94 7.36 18.57
C CYS A 294 -17.28 8.66 19.32
N PRO A 295 -18.51 8.78 19.86
CA PRO A 295 -18.98 10.04 20.47
C PRO A 295 -18.15 10.53 21.67
N ASP A 296 -17.53 9.60 22.41
CA ASP A 296 -16.73 9.95 23.59
C ASP A 296 -15.35 10.53 23.19
N LEU A 297 -14.88 10.30 21.97
CA LEU A 297 -13.62 10.85 21.45
C LEU A 297 -13.86 12.08 20.57
N TRP A 298 -14.90 12.04 19.74
CA TRP A 298 -15.21 13.07 18.75
C TRP A 298 -16.70 13.43 18.77
N SER A 299 -17.02 14.67 19.14
CA SER A 299 -18.38 15.19 18.96
C SER A 299 -18.64 15.53 17.48
N TRP A 300 -19.89 15.66 17.10
CA TRP A 300 -20.28 16.11 15.77
C TRP A 300 -19.65 17.46 15.40
N GLU A 301 -19.68 18.42 16.34
CA GLU A 301 -19.15 19.77 16.16
C GLU A 301 -17.61 19.76 16.01
N ALA A 302 -16.92 18.88 16.75
CA ALA A 302 -15.48 18.70 16.63
C ALA A 302 -15.11 18.12 15.27
N LEU A 303 -15.85 17.12 14.76
CA LEU A 303 -15.64 16.55 13.44
C LEU A 303 -15.97 17.55 12.33
N ALA A 304 -17.01 18.38 12.47
CA ALA A 304 -17.34 19.43 11.52
C ALA A 304 -16.21 20.47 11.39
N ARG A 305 -15.59 20.86 12.51
CA ARG A 305 -14.38 21.72 12.49
C ARG A 305 -13.21 21.02 11.86
N LYS A 306 -12.98 19.74 12.21
CA LYS A 306 -11.89 18.94 11.65
C LYS A 306 -12.00 18.78 10.14
N LYS A 307 -13.21 18.60 9.61
CA LYS A 307 -13.48 18.57 8.15
C LYS A 307 -12.97 19.84 7.46
N PHE A 308 -13.24 20.99 8.05
CA PHE A 308 -12.75 22.27 7.53
C PHE A 308 -11.21 22.38 7.61
N GLU A 309 -10.61 21.95 8.72
CA GLU A 309 -9.15 22.04 8.94
C GLU A 309 -8.34 21.16 8.01
N VAL A 310 -8.81 19.92 7.73
CA VAL A 310 -8.06 18.94 6.92
C VAL A 310 -8.38 19.00 5.43
N GLY A 311 -9.43 19.73 5.04
CA GLY A 311 -9.81 19.93 3.65
C GLY A 311 -10.09 18.62 2.90
N ASP A 312 -9.54 18.49 1.67
CA ASP A 312 -9.80 17.35 0.79
C ASP A 312 -9.42 15.99 1.38
N LYS A 313 -8.44 15.95 2.30
CA LYS A 313 -8.07 14.73 3.01
C LYS A 313 -9.15 14.20 3.95
N TRP A 314 -10.19 14.99 4.23
CA TRP A 314 -11.33 14.55 5.04
C TRP A 314 -11.95 13.27 4.51
N TYR A 315 -12.24 13.24 3.23
CA TYR A 315 -12.94 12.09 2.64
C TYR A 315 -12.11 10.82 2.65
N SER A 316 -10.84 10.86 2.27
CA SER A 316 -9.98 9.69 2.32
C SER A 316 -9.65 9.25 3.74
N ASN A 317 -9.15 10.15 4.59
CA ASN A 317 -8.61 9.77 5.89
C ASN A 317 -9.68 9.56 6.96
N TRP A 318 -10.75 10.37 6.95
CA TRP A 318 -11.76 10.37 8.01
C TRP A 318 -13.04 9.65 7.62
N MET A 319 -13.47 9.78 6.37
CA MET A 319 -14.67 9.09 5.87
C MET A 319 -14.36 7.73 5.24
N GLN A 320 -13.09 7.45 4.97
CA GLN A 320 -12.61 6.23 4.31
C GLN A 320 -13.23 6.02 2.93
N GLU A 321 -13.63 7.10 2.30
CA GLU A 321 -14.20 7.14 0.97
C GLU A 321 -13.09 7.19 -0.09
N GLU A 322 -13.39 6.73 -1.29
CA GLU A 322 -12.55 6.96 -2.45
C GLU A 322 -12.79 8.39 -2.93
N VAL A 323 -11.82 9.26 -2.70
CA VAL A 323 -11.96 10.66 -3.07
C VAL A 323 -11.63 10.83 -4.54
N GLN A 324 -12.61 11.29 -5.29
CA GLN A 324 -12.34 12.08 -6.48
C GLN A 324 -11.86 13.46 -6.01
N ILE A 325 -10.58 13.71 -6.13
CA ILE A 325 -10.02 15.00 -5.72
C ILE A 325 -10.55 16.04 -6.69
N ALA A 326 -11.29 17.02 -6.17
CA ALA A 326 -11.74 18.15 -6.96
C ALA A 326 -10.53 18.79 -7.70
N GLY A 327 -10.61 18.88 -9.02
CA GLY A 327 -9.51 19.35 -9.87
C GLY A 327 -8.51 18.26 -10.30
N ALA A 328 -8.76 16.97 -10.04
CA ALA A 328 -7.97 15.90 -10.63
C ALA A 328 -8.14 15.91 -12.16
N ALA A 329 -7.04 15.89 -12.90
CA ALA A 329 -7.08 15.80 -14.36
C ALA A 329 -7.69 14.47 -14.83
N PHE A 330 -7.59 13.42 -14.02
CA PHE A 330 -8.08 12.08 -14.31
C PHE A 330 -9.14 11.66 -13.29
N ASN A 331 -10.30 11.20 -13.81
CA ASN A 331 -11.32 10.56 -13.01
C ASN A 331 -10.96 9.08 -12.86
N ARG A 332 -10.63 8.65 -11.63
CA ARG A 332 -10.20 7.27 -11.34
C ARG A 332 -11.28 6.24 -11.67
N GLU A 333 -12.55 6.51 -11.37
CA GLU A 333 -13.65 5.59 -11.70
C GLU A 333 -13.71 5.36 -13.20
N LYS A 334 -13.61 6.44 -14.00
CA LYS A 334 -13.59 6.34 -15.46
C LYS A 334 -12.37 5.60 -16.00
N MET A 335 -11.24 5.68 -15.32
CA MET A 335 -10.07 4.86 -15.65
C MET A 335 -10.28 3.39 -15.31
N LEU A 336 -10.96 3.07 -14.21
CA LEU A 336 -11.34 1.69 -13.86
C LEU A 336 -12.37 1.12 -14.83
N GLU A 337 -13.36 1.92 -15.25
CA GLU A 337 -14.33 1.56 -16.30
C GLU A 337 -13.64 1.31 -17.67
N ALA A 338 -12.52 1.96 -17.92
CA ALA A 338 -11.75 1.79 -19.15
C ALA A 338 -10.95 0.47 -19.22
N ARG A 339 -10.91 -0.32 -18.13
CA ARG A 339 -10.30 -1.66 -18.12
C ARG A 339 -11.09 -2.60 -19.02
N ASP A 340 -10.38 -3.19 -19.97
CA ASP A 340 -10.94 -4.17 -20.89
C ASP A 340 -10.38 -5.56 -20.51
N TYR A 341 -11.24 -6.38 -19.93
CA TYR A 341 -10.89 -7.71 -19.41
C TYR A 341 -10.71 -8.75 -20.50
N ASP A 342 -11.10 -8.45 -21.74
CA ASP A 342 -10.87 -9.30 -22.92
C ASP A 342 -9.60 -8.89 -23.67
N LEU A 343 -9.09 -7.70 -23.43
CA LEU A 343 -7.92 -7.14 -24.10
C LEU A 343 -6.63 -7.53 -23.38
N ARG A 344 -5.74 -8.25 -24.10
CA ARG A 344 -4.42 -8.62 -23.60
C ARG A 344 -3.40 -7.53 -23.86
N LEU A 345 -2.43 -7.41 -22.97
CA LEU A 345 -1.27 -6.55 -23.14
C LEU A 345 -0.54 -6.91 -24.47
N GLY A 346 -0.13 -5.89 -25.21
CA GLY A 346 0.55 -6.07 -26.50
C GLY A 346 -0.36 -6.29 -27.69
N THR A 347 -1.69 -6.30 -27.50
CA THR A 347 -2.64 -6.45 -28.60
C THR A 347 -2.87 -5.11 -29.29
N VAL A 348 -2.66 -5.06 -30.60
CA VAL A 348 -3.03 -3.92 -31.45
C VAL A 348 -4.28 -4.30 -32.23
N PRO A 349 -5.45 -3.70 -31.93
CA PRO A 349 -6.67 -4.02 -32.65
C PRO A 349 -6.61 -3.58 -34.14
N ALA A 350 -7.37 -4.25 -35.00
CA ALA A 350 -7.40 -3.94 -36.43
C ALA A 350 -7.84 -2.48 -36.67
N GLY A 351 -7.16 -1.78 -37.56
CA GLY A 351 -7.45 -0.38 -37.89
C GLY A 351 -6.84 0.66 -36.93
N PHE A 352 -6.03 0.20 -35.97
CA PHE A 352 -5.29 1.10 -35.07
C PHE A 352 -3.87 1.35 -35.59
N GLU A 353 -3.41 2.58 -35.50
CA GLU A 353 -2.04 3.00 -35.76
C GLU A 353 -1.32 3.22 -34.42
N VAL A 354 -0.09 2.69 -34.26
CA VAL A 354 0.62 2.76 -32.98
C VAL A 354 1.55 3.96 -32.93
N VAL A 355 1.51 4.68 -31.83
CA VAL A 355 2.40 5.79 -31.49
C VAL A 355 3.08 5.47 -30.15
N ILE A 356 4.39 5.72 -30.07
CA ILE A 356 5.14 5.58 -28.83
C ILE A 356 5.46 6.95 -28.27
N GLY A 357 5.09 7.19 -27.02
CA GLY A 357 5.51 8.33 -26.23
C GLY A 357 6.65 7.92 -25.28
N VAL A 358 7.66 8.79 -25.16
CA VAL A 358 8.84 8.52 -24.35
C VAL A 358 9.14 9.69 -23.44
N ASP A 359 9.10 9.45 -22.14
CA ASP A 359 9.63 10.34 -21.11
C ASP A 359 10.98 9.78 -20.63
N PRO A 360 12.11 10.28 -21.17
CA PRO A 360 13.38 9.59 -21.04
C PRO A 360 14.17 10.04 -19.82
N ALA A 361 14.73 9.07 -19.07
CA ALA A 361 15.69 9.31 -18.01
C ALA A 361 16.76 8.20 -17.96
N ILE A 362 17.94 8.53 -17.42
CA ILE A 362 19.04 7.57 -17.22
C ILE A 362 19.09 7.12 -15.76
N ALA A 363 19.10 8.06 -14.84
CA ALA A 363 19.19 7.79 -13.39
C ALA A 363 17.84 7.68 -12.71
N ALA A 364 16.83 8.37 -13.23
CA ALA A 364 15.45 8.32 -12.78
C ALA A 364 14.64 7.27 -13.58
N TYR A 365 13.33 7.31 -13.46
CA TYR A 365 12.44 6.46 -14.24
C TYR A 365 12.34 6.94 -15.68
N CYS A 366 12.52 6.02 -16.60
CA CYS A 366 12.24 6.20 -18.02
C CYS A 366 10.92 5.51 -18.34
N ALA A 367 9.91 6.27 -18.77
CA ALA A 367 8.64 5.73 -19.21
C ALA A 367 8.53 5.68 -20.73
N ILE A 368 8.03 4.57 -21.25
CA ILE A 368 7.78 4.33 -22.67
C ILE A 368 6.35 3.79 -22.77
N ALA A 369 5.46 4.50 -23.47
CA ALA A 369 4.06 4.10 -23.62
C ALA A 369 3.71 3.92 -25.12
N ALA A 370 3.24 2.73 -25.49
CA ALA A 370 2.74 2.43 -26.82
C ALA A 370 1.20 2.55 -26.84
N TRP A 371 0.69 3.48 -27.63
CA TRP A 371 -0.71 3.74 -27.78
C TRP A 371 -1.20 3.44 -29.19
N GLY A 372 -2.20 2.58 -29.32
CA GLY A 372 -2.96 2.38 -30.53
C GLY A 372 -4.03 3.45 -30.66
N VAL A 373 -4.19 4.02 -31.86
CA VAL A 373 -5.14 5.06 -32.16
C VAL A 373 -5.93 4.71 -33.41
N ASN A 374 -7.25 4.68 -33.31
CA ASN A 374 -8.12 4.50 -34.47
C ASN A 374 -8.55 5.87 -35.01
N PRO A 375 -8.16 6.24 -36.25
CA PRO A 375 -8.45 7.55 -36.79
C PRO A 375 -9.94 7.78 -37.11
N GLN A 376 -10.73 6.71 -37.33
CA GLN A 376 -12.17 6.82 -37.63
C GLN A 376 -13.01 6.94 -36.36
N THR A 377 -12.82 6.02 -35.42
CA THR A 377 -13.60 5.98 -34.18
C THR A 377 -13.07 6.93 -33.11
N ARG A 378 -11.88 7.45 -33.29
CA ARG A 378 -11.13 8.27 -32.31
C ARG A 378 -10.80 7.52 -31.01
N HIS A 379 -10.98 6.21 -30.99
CA HIS A 379 -10.67 5.39 -29.83
C HIS A 379 -9.16 5.18 -29.66
N ARG A 380 -8.69 5.11 -28.42
CA ARG A 380 -7.29 4.80 -28.05
C ARG A 380 -7.25 3.52 -27.25
N VAL A 381 -6.21 2.76 -27.46
CA VAL A 381 -5.92 1.56 -26.70
C VAL A 381 -4.48 1.63 -26.18
N LEU A 382 -4.29 1.45 -24.89
CA LEU A 382 -2.92 1.28 -24.38
C LEU A 382 -2.44 -0.10 -24.77
N VAL A 383 -1.46 -0.16 -25.67
CA VAL A 383 -0.91 -1.41 -26.19
C VAL A 383 0.11 -2.00 -25.21
N ASP A 384 1.04 -1.17 -24.74
CA ASP A 384 2.06 -1.55 -23.77
C ASP A 384 2.58 -0.31 -23.04
N ILE A 385 3.11 -0.50 -21.83
CA ILE A 385 3.77 0.55 -21.07
C ILE A 385 4.91 -0.02 -20.26
N GLU A 386 6.05 0.65 -20.29
CA GLU A 386 7.23 0.34 -19.49
C GLU A 386 7.61 1.55 -18.64
N ASN A 387 8.00 1.30 -17.41
CA ASN A 387 8.55 2.31 -16.51
C ASN A 387 9.77 1.73 -15.80
N ARG A 388 10.96 2.06 -16.28
CA ARG A 388 12.22 1.45 -15.84
C ARG A 388 13.19 2.46 -15.29
N GLN A 389 13.91 2.06 -14.25
CA GLN A 389 14.95 2.84 -13.60
C GLN A 389 16.35 2.24 -13.92
N GLY A 390 17.38 3.08 -13.87
CA GLY A 390 18.77 2.62 -13.89
C GLY A 390 19.25 2.12 -15.26
N LEU A 391 18.81 2.73 -16.35
CA LEU A 391 19.18 2.34 -17.72
C LEU A 391 20.64 2.64 -18.11
N ALA A 392 21.39 3.27 -17.23
CA ALA A 392 22.82 3.55 -17.31
C ALA A 392 23.26 4.53 -18.41
N ASN A 393 22.68 4.51 -19.63
CA ASN A 393 23.07 5.37 -20.74
C ASN A 393 21.97 5.49 -21.80
N TRP A 394 22.12 6.47 -22.71
CA TRP A 394 21.17 6.72 -23.78
C TRP A 394 21.05 5.59 -24.82
N PRO A 395 22.10 4.87 -25.22
CA PRO A 395 21.94 3.70 -26.08
C PRO A 395 21.01 2.62 -25.52
N ASN A 396 21.03 2.38 -24.22
CA ASN A 396 20.09 1.42 -23.59
C ASN A 396 18.66 1.91 -23.65
N VAL A 397 18.42 3.19 -23.45
CA VAL A 397 17.09 3.80 -23.61
C VAL A 397 16.63 3.68 -25.06
N ALA A 398 17.50 4.07 -26.02
CA ALA A 398 17.19 3.98 -27.44
C ALA A 398 16.84 2.55 -27.87
N ARG A 399 17.61 1.55 -27.41
CA ARG A 399 17.33 0.13 -27.69
C ARG A 399 15.95 -0.28 -27.22
N LEU A 400 15.55 0.05 -25.98
CA LEU A 400 14.23 -0.28 -25.45
C LEU A 400 13.10 0.38 -26.25
N VAL A 401 13.25 1.65 -26.59
CA VAL A 401 12.28 2.40 -27.41
C VAL A 401 12.13 1.74 -28.78
N MET A 402 13.25 1.41 -29.44
CA MET A 402 13.22 0.77 -30.76
C MET A 402 12.68 -0.66 -30.71
N GLU A 403 13.00 -1.44 -29.66
CA GLU A 403 12.41 -2.77 -29.45
C GLU A 403 10.89 -2.70 -29.37
N MET A 404 10.34 -1.74 -28.61
CA MET A 404 8.89 -1.53 -28.51
C MET A 404 8.31 -1.04 -29.85
N ALA A 405 8.99 -0.13 -30.53
CA ALA A 405 8.56 0.40 -31.81
C ALA A 405 8.49 -0.66 -32.92
N HIS A 406 9.48 -1.55 -32.99
CA HIS A 406 9.48 -2.68 -33.92
C HIS A 406 8.42 -3.71 -33.56
N ARG A 407 8.30 -4.05 -32.27
CA ARG A 407 7.32 -5.06 -31.79
C ARG A 407 5.90 -4.71 -32.18
N TYR A 408 5.53 -3.45 -32.09
CA TYR A 408 4.16 -2.99 -32.32
C TYR A 408 3.97 -2.24 -33.66
N HIS A 409 4.98 -2.30 -34.54
CA HIS A 409 4.96 -1.62 -35.84
C HIS A 409 4.59 -0.14 -35.72
N ALA A 410 5.22 0.55 -34.79
CA ALA A 410 4.91 1.93 -34.49
C ALA A 410 5.08 2.83 -35.72
N ARG A 411 4.11 3.68 -35.95
CA ARG A 411 4.15 4.72 -37.00
C ARG A 411 5.07 5.88 -36.61
N ALA A 412 5.04 6.24 -35.32
CA ALA A 412 5.78 7.38 -34.80
C ALA A 412 6.30 7.12 -33.38
N ILE A 413 7.42 7.75 -33.08
CA ILE A 413 7.99 7.86 -31.74
C ILE A 413 8.03 9.35 -31.39
N VAL A 414 7.45 9.73 -30.27
CA VAL A 414 7.42 11.10 -29.74
C VAL A 414 8.25 11.13 -28.46
N VAL A 415 9.34 11.86 -28.47
CA VAL A 415 10.28 11.95 -27.36
C VAL A 415 10.19 13.32 -26.72
N GLU A 416 10.19 13.40 -25.39
CA GLU A 416 10.41 14.67 -24.70
C GLU A 416 11.67 15.35 -25.20
N TRP A 417 11.59 16.62 -25.43
CA TRP A 417 12.74 17.39 -25.88
C TRP A 417 13.11 18.48 -24.89
N ASN A 418 14.25 18.30 -24.26
CA ASN A 418 15.01 19.35 -23.59
C ASN A 418 16.49 19.23 -23.97
N ASN A 419 17.31 20.20 -23.61
CA ASN A 419 18.72 20.26 -24.03
C ASN A 419 19.55 19.05 -23.57
N THR A 420 19.14 18.32 -22.53
CA THR A 420 19.89 17.16 -22.00
C THR A 420 19.61 15.86 -22.76
N GLN A 421 18.56 15.81 -23.58
CA GLN A 421 18.11 14.61 -24.29
C GLN A 421 18.50 14.56 -25.77
N ALA A 422 19.29 15.52 -26.23
CA ALA A 422 19.75 15.58 -27.62
C ALA A 422 20.50 14.30 -28.03
N ALA A 423 21.28 13.69 -27.12
CA ALA A 423 22.01 12.47 -27.38
C ALA A 423 21.08 11.28 -27.65
N LEU A 424 20.01 11.10 -26.88
CA LEU A 424 19.02 10.06 -27.13
C LEU A 424 18.36 10.23 -28.51
N TYR A 425 18.03 11.45 -28.88
CA TYR A 425 17.40 11.72 -30.17
C TYR A 425 18.30 11.34 -31.36
N GLU A 426 19.61 11.61 -31.27
CA GLU A 426 20.55 11.24 -32.31
C GLU A 426 20.76 9.72 -32.37
N GLU A 427 20.73 9.01 -31.25
CA GLU A 427 20.74 7.53 -31.21
C GLU A 427 19.50 6.95 -31.90
N LEU A 428 18.31 7.43 -31.55
CA LEU A 428 17.06 6.96 -32.14
C LEU A 428 16.92 7.31 -33.63
N ARG A 429 17.50 8.41 -34.08
CA ARG A 429 17.30 8.92 -35.44
C ARG A 429 17.73 7.96 -36.52
N LYS A 430 18.86 7.31 -36.34
CA LYS A 430 19.41 6.40 -37.35
C LYS A 430 18.48 5.20 -37.57
N ASP A 431 18.07 4.56 -36.48
CA ASP A 431 17.27 3.35 -36.51
C ASP A 431 15.80 3.66 -36.87
N ALA A 432 15.24 4.75 -36.40
CA ALA A 432 13.88 5.18 -36.73
C ALA A 432 13.75 5.50 -38.24
N VAL A 433 14.73 6.20 -38.82
CA VAL A 433 14.72 6.53 -40.26
C VAL A 433 14.83 5.27 -41.11
N SER A 434 15.73 4.33 -40.75
CA SER A 434 15.88 3.09 -41.50
C SER A 434 14.65 2.18 -41.38
N ALA A 435 13.91 2.25 -40.27
CA ALA A 435 12.66 1.53 -40.06
C ALA A 435 11.43 2.23 -40.66
N GLY A 436 11.56 3.43 -41.21
CA GLY A 436 10.44 4.23 -41.75
C GLY A 436 9.54 4.80 -40.65
N ILE A 437 10.02 4.90 -39.41
CA ILE A 437 9.29 5.41 -38.23
C ILE A 437 9.53 6.91 -38.13
N SER A 438 8.44 7.70 -37.97
CA SER A 438 8.53 9.14 -37.74
C SER A 438 9.06 9.42 -36.33
N LEU A 439 10.21 10.09 -36.21
CA LEU A 439 10.77 10.51 -34.93
C LEU A 439 10.42 11.98 -34.68
N LEU A 440 9.61 12.25 -33.66
CA LEU A 440 9.05 13.54 -33.33
C LEU A 440 9.56 14.02 -31.96
N ARG A 441 9.60 15.34 -31.78
CA ARG A 441 9.99 15.99 -30.53
C ARG A 441 8.78 16.63 -29.88
N TYR A 442 8.58 16.34 -28.62
CA TYR A 442 7.63 17.10 -27.79
C TYR A 442 8.40 18.08 -26.91
N GLN A 443 8.18 19.35 -27.14
CA GLN A 443 8.90 20.39 -26.41
C GLN A 443 8.17 20.66 -25.08
N THR A 444 8.65 20.07 -23.99
CA THR A 444 8.21 20.45 -22.66
C THR A 444 8.90 21.75 -22.30
N VAL A 445 8.13 22.75 -22.02
CA VAL A 445 8.69 24.03 -21.57
C VAL A 445 8.89 23.94 -20.07
N THR A 446 10.14 23.79 -19.64
CA THR A 446 10.55 24.08 -18.27
C THR A 446 10.37 25.58 -18.02
N ALA A 447 9.15 26.00 -17.73
CA ALA A 447 8.88 27.40 -17.55
C ALA A 447 8.06 27.66 -16.30
N THR A 448 8.46 28.67 -15.60
CA THR A 448 7.68 29.45 -14.65
C THR A 448 6.61 30.25 -15.41
N GLY A 449 5.35 30.19 -14.97
CA GLY A 449 4.27 31.01 -15.49
C GLY A 449 3.32 30.32 -16.50
N ALA A 450 2.70 31.08 -17.40
CA ALA A 450 1.63 30.69 -18.31
C ALA A 450 1.82 29.40 -19.14
N ARG A 451 3.07 28.95 -19.33
CA ARG A 451 3.36 27.73 -20.10
C ARG A 451 3.29 26.44 -19.26
N ALA A 452 3.36 26.53 -17.93
CA ALA A 452 3.05 25.39 -17.05
C ALA A 452 1.56 25.06 -17.13
N GLU A 453 0.71 26.08 -17.26
CA GLU A 453 -0.74 25.95 -17.46
C GLU A 453 -1.09 25.24 -18.77
N GLU A 454 -0.32 25.46 -19.84
CA GLU A 454 -0.53 24.80 -21.13
C GLU A 454 -0.27 23.29 -21.07
N THR A 455 0.77 22.84 -20.34
CA THR A 455 1.04 21.42 -20.12
C THR A 455 -0.03 20.78 -19.22
N ASP A 456 -0.44 21.48 -18.18
CA ASP A 456 -1.49 21.03 -17.27
C ASP A 456 -2.83 20.93 -17.98
N PHE A 457 -3.17 21.86 -18.86
CA PHE A 457 -4.35 21.79 -19.73
C PHE A 457 -4.28 20.63 -20.71
N SER A 458 -3.11 20.36 -21.28
CA SER A 458 -2.90 19.24 -22.21
C SER A 458 -3.06 17.88 -21.51
N ILE A 459 -2.60 17.72 -20.28
CA ILE A 459 -2.80 16.52 -19.48
C ILE A 459 -4.28 16.36 -19.08
N SER A 460 -4.94 17.43 -18.67
CA SER A 460 -6.37 17.42 -18.34
C SER A 460 -7.23 16.99 -19.53
N SER A 461 -6.80 17.30 -20.76
CA SER A 461 -7.48 16.87 -21.97
C SER A 461 -7.32 15.36 -22.27
N VAL A 462 -6.25 14.70 -21.78
CA VAL A 462 -6.15 13.23 -21.79
C VAL A 462 -7.14 12.63 -20.80
N GLY A 463 -7.28 13.23 -19.61
CA GLY A 463 -8.27 12.83 -18.62
C GLY A 463 -9.71 12.91 -19.16
N ALA A 464 -10.02 13.90 -19.97
CA ALA A 464 -11.33 14.04 -20.61
C ALA A 464 -11.68 12.85 -21.53
N LEU A 465 -10.69 12.22 -22.17
CA LEU A 465 -10.92 11.04 -23.02
C LEU A 465 -11.42 9.83 -22.25
N TYR A 466 -11.02 9.67 -20.99
CA TYR A 466 -11.57 8.64 -20.10
C TYR A 466 -13.04 8.92 -19.77
N ASN A 467 -13.39 10.18 -19.52
CA ASN A 467 -14.77 10.57 -19.24
C ASN A 467 -15.69 10.33 -20.44
N GLU A 468 -15.17 10.45 -21.66
CA GLU A 468 -15.88 10.20 -22.92
C GLU A 468 -15.89 8.71 -23.33
N GLY A 469 -15.24 7.81 -22.58
CA GLY A 469 -15.14 6.39 -22.93
C GLY A 469 -14.33 6.12 -24.20
N LEU A 470 -13.38 6.99 -24.53
CA LEU A 470 -12.55 6.89 -25.74
C LEU A 470 -11.21 6.20 -25.51
N ILE A 471 -11.01 5.57 -24.35
CA ILE A 471 -9.80 4.84 -23.99
C ILE A 471 -10.16 3.45 -23.49
N SER A 472 -9.39 2.42 -23.94
CA SER A 472 -9.39 1.09 -23.36
C SER A 472 -7.99 0.74 -22.79
N LEU A 473 -7.98 0.14 -21.62
CA LEU A 473 -6.77 -0.34 -20.94
C LEU A 473 -6.77 -1.88 -20.91
N PRO A 474 -5.72 -2.56 -21.36
CA PRO A 474 -5.66 -4.02 -21.34
C PRO A 474 -5.65 -4.53 -19.92
N TYR A 475 -6.50 -5.52 -19.62
CA TYR A 475 -6.66 -6.01 -18.25
C TYR A 475 -6.98 -7.52 -18.15
N ALA A 476 -6.77 -8.28 -19.25
CA ALA A 476 -7.17 -9.68 -19.36
C ALA A 476 -6.33 -10.65 -18.51
N ASP A 477 -5.13 -10.27 -18.09
CA ASP A 477 -4.21 -11.16 -17.37
C ASP A 477 -3.35 -10.41 -16.34
N THR A 478 -2.67 -11.17 -15.48
CA THR A 478 -1.82 -10.62 -14.41
C THR A 478 -0.65 -9.78 -14.92
N ALA A 479 -0.15 -10.05 -16.14
CA ALA A 479 0.92 -9.25 -16.74
C ALA A 479 0.41 -7.86 -17.14
N ALA A 480 -0.79 -7.79 -17.71
CA ALA A 480 -1.47 -6.53 -18.02
C ALA A 480 -1.74 -5.75 -16.72
N GLN A 481 -2.32 -6.40 -15.73
CA GLN A 481 -2.66 -5.81 -14.43
C GLN A 481 -1.43 -5.20 -13.74
N ALA A 482 -0.31 -5.91 -13.73
CA ALA A 482 0.95 -5.44 -13.12
C ALA A 482 1.49 -4.14 -13.75
N LYS A 483 1.14 -3.82 -15.00
CA LYS A 483 1.53 -2.59 -15.68
C LYS A 483 0.45 -1.51 -15.60
N ILE A 484 -0.82 -1.90 -15.68
CA ILE A 484 -1.94 -0.97 -15.74
C ILE A 484 -2.26 -0.36 -14.38
N ASP A 485 -2.20 -1.12 -13.29
CA ASP A 485 -2.50 -0.59 -11.96
C ASP A 485 -1.53 0.53 -11.52
N PRO A 486 -0.20 0.41 -11.69
CA PRO A 486 0.71 1.53 -11.46
C PRO A 486 0.44 2.74 -12.37
N TYR A 487 0.04 2.52 -13.63
CA TYR A 487 -0.32 3.59 -14.54
C TYR A 487 -1.57 4.34 -14.07
N ILE A 488 -2.65 3.62 -13.72
CA ILE A 488 -3.86 4.22 -13.13
C ILE A 488 -3.52 5.00 -11.86
N ALA A 489 -2.68 4.44 -10.99
CA ALA A 489 -2.25 5.10 -9.76
C ALA A 489 -1.49 6.41 -10.03
N GLN A 490 -0.58 6.44 -11.01
CA GLN A 490 0.11 7.67 -11.41
C GLN A 490 -0.87 8.73 -11.94
N CYS A 491 -1.79 8.34 -12.83
CA CYS A 491 -2.79 9.23 -13.38
C CYS A 491 -3.71 9.80 -12.29
N ALA A 492 -4.24 8.94 -11.42
CA ALA A 492 -5.14 9.35 -10.33
C ALA A 492 -4.47 10.30 -9.34
N ASN A 493 -3.15 10.16 -9.15
CA ASN A 493 -2.35 11.02 -8.26
C ASN A 493 -1.81 12.28 -8.95
N TRP A 494 -1.98 12.41 -10.25
CA TRP A 494 -1.48 13.58 -10.97
C TRP A 494 -2.28 14.84 -10.59
N ARG A 495 -1.55 15.94 -10.35
CA ARG A 495 -2.10 17.26 -10.00
C ARG A 495 -1.43 18.34 -10.82
N PRO A 496 -2.18 19.38 -11.24
CA PRO A 496 -1.59 20.60 -11.76
C PRO A 496 -0.64 21.24 -10.74
N LYS A 497 0.39 21.90 -11.21
CA LYS A 497 1.41 22.52 -10.38
C LYS A 497 0.84 23.68 -9.53
N PRO A 498 0.80 23.60 -8.19
CA PRO A 498 0.65 24.79 -7.38
C PRO A 498 1.97 25.57 -7.42
N SER A 499 1.89 26.88 -7.56
CA SER A 499 3.04 27.79 -7.75
C SER A 499 4.08 27.80 -6.62
N THR A 500 3.86 27.10 -5.50
CA THR A 500 4.65 27.23 -4.26
C THR A 500 5.12 25.92 -3.62
N ALA A 501 4.88 24.73 -4.18
CA ALA A 501 5.16 23.47 -3.47
C ALA A 501 6.51 22.84 -3.87
N ARG A 502 7.36 22.57 -2.87
CA ARG A 502 8.59 21.78 -2.95
C ARG A 502 8.37 20.26 -3.10
N SER A 503 7.14 19.76 -3.07
CA SER A 503 6.79 18.32 -3.03
C SER A 503 6.52 17.71 -4.40
N TRP A 504 7.39 17.94 -5.36
CA TRP A 504 7.25 17.56 -6.76
C TRP A 504 7.79 16.16 -7.11
N HIS A 505 8.02 15.30 -6.14
CA HIS A 505 8.59 13.97 -6.33
C HIS A 505 7.56 12.87 -6.61
N LEU A 506 6.34 13.21 -6.99
CA LEU A 506 5.38 12.22 -7.50
C LEU A 506 5.84 11.77 -8.88
N VAL A 507 6.07 10.48 -9.02
CA VAL A 507 6.45 9.82 -10.27
C VAL A 507 5.38 10.13 -11.31
N ARG A 508 5.74 10.79 -12.44
CA ARG A 508 4.82 11.28 -13.47
C ARG A 508 5.11 10.68 -14.84
N ASP A 509 6.15 9.92 -14.91
CA ASP A 509 6.81 9.58 -16.17
C ASP A 509 5.84 8.86 -17.13
N MET A 510 4.98 7.96 -16.62
CA MET A 510 3.99 7.27 -17.45
C MET A 510 2.87 8.21 -17.96
N VAL A 511 2.48 9.21 -17.16
CA VAL A 511 1.51 10.24 -17.57
C VAL A 511 2.10 11.12 -18.66
N MET A 512 3.36 11.50 -18.53
CA MET A 512 4.07 12.30 -19.52
C MET A 512 4.28 11.54 -20.83
N ALA A 513 4.72 10.28 -20.75
CA ALA A 513 4.85 9.41 -21.94
C ALA A 513 3.49 9.27 -22.67
N THR A 514 2.38 9.14 -21.94
CA THR A 514 1.02 9.12 -22.52
C THR A 514 0.69 10.44 -23.21
N LEU A 515 0.99 11.58 -22.58
CA LEU A 515 0.75 12.90 -23.20
C LEU A 515 1.53 13.06 -24.50
N PHE A 516 2.78 12.61 -24.54
CA PHE A 516 3.61 12.70 -25.75
C PHE A 516 3.03 11.86 -26.87
N ALA A 517 2.60 10.63 -26.59
CA ALA A 517 1.89 9.81 -27.59
C ALA A 517 0.58 10.44 -28.06
N GLU A 518 -0.22 10.99 -27.12
CA GLU A 518 -1.51 11.63 -27.47
C GLU A 518 -1.33 12.86 -28.37
N SER A 519 -0.21 13.57 -28.28
CA SER A 519 0.06 14.71 -29.17
C SER A 519 0.06 14.31 -30.66
N GLU A 520 0.66 13.18 -31.02
CA GLU A 520 0.65 12.65 -32.38
C GLU A 520 -0.65 11.91 -32.71
N ALA A 521 -1.27 11.26 -31.71
CA ALA A 521 -2.57 10.61 -31.85
C ALA A 521 -3.64 11.59 -32.37
N ARG A 522 -3.66 12.82 -31.85
CA ARG A 522 -4.55 13.88 -32.34
C ARG A 522 -4.30 14.26 -33.79
N ASP A 523 -3.05 14.31 -34.18
CA ASP A 523 -2.71 14.62 -35.58
C ASP A 523 -3.05 13.46 -36.52
N ILE A 524 -2.97 12.21 -36.08
CA ILE A 524 -3.45 11.04 -36.82
C ILE A 524 -4.95 11.13 -37.03
N ILE A 525 -5.72 11.44 -35.98
CA ILE A 525 -7.16 11.59 -36.07
C ILE A 525 -7.54 12.75 -37.00
N ARG A 526 -6.89 13.90 -36.89
CA ARG A 526 -7.15 15.05 -37.79
C ARG A 526 -6.92 14.71 -39.25
N ARG A 527 -5.88 13.93 -39.54
CA ARG A 527 -5.57 13.48 -40.91
C ARG A 527 -6.57 12.43 -41.43
N GLY A 528 -7.06 11.55 -40.55
CA GLY A 528 -8.06 10.53 -40.92
C GLY A 528 -9.45 11.08 -41.21
N ILE A 529 -9.78 12.27 -40.68
CA ILE A 529 -11.07 12.94 -40.90
C ILE A 529 -11.07 13.79 -42.20
N ALA A 530 -9.90 14.14 -42.74
CA ALA A 530 -9.84 14.88 -44.02
C ALA A 530 -10.35 14.00 -45.18
N PRO A 531 -11.22 14.51 -46.08
CA PRO A 531 -11.70 13.73 -47.20
C PRO A 531 -10.50 13.24 -48.02
N MET A 532 -10.51 11.94 -48.38
CA MET A 532 -9.49 11.32 -49.21
C MET A 532 -9.27 12.12 -50.49
N GLN A 533 -8.31 13.03 -50.48
CA GLN A 533 -7.70 13.50 -51.71
C GLN A 533 -6.80 12.38 -52.22
N GLN A 534 -6.93 12.04 -53.49
CA GLN A 534 -6.20 10.99 -54.18
C GLN A 534 -4.72 10.99 -53.80
N PRO A 535 -4.06 9.84 -53.71
CA PRO A 535 -2.70 9.74 -53.23
C PRO A 535 -1.76 10.50 -54.18
N LYS A 536 -1.46 11.73 -53.81
CA LYS A 536 -0.22 12.35 -54.27
C LYS A 536 0.91 11.45 -53.76
N ARG A 537 1.77 11.02 -54.71
CA ARG A 537 2.95 10.21 -54.42
C ARG A 537 3.52 10.58 -53.05
N ARG A 538 3.62 9.61 -52.16
CA ARG A 538 4.19 9.80 -50.82
C ARG A 538 5.48 10.60 -50.97
N ALA A 539 5.47 11.82 -50.52
CA ALA A 539 6.71 12.52 -50.28
C ALA A 539 7.52 11.71 -49.25
N PRO A 540 8.84 11.56 -49.42
CA PRO A 540 9.63 10.85 -48.46
C PRO A 540 9.41 11.41 -47.05
N ALA A 541 9.60 10.63 -45.99
CA ALA A 541 9.31 11.00 -44.58
C ALA A 541 9.91 12.37 -44.14
N TRP A 542 10.95 12.83 -44.86
CA TRP A 542 11.53 14.16 -44.66
C TRP A 542 10.69 15.32 -45.22
N ALA A 543 9.66 15.06 -46.03
CA ALA A 543 8.77 16.06 -46.58
C ALA A 543 7.52 16.35 -45.75
N ASP A 544 7.35 15.73 -44.59
CA ASP A 544 6.31 16.11 -43.62
C ASP A 544 6.43 17.60 -43.27
N SER A 545 5.31 18.30 -43.23
CA SER A 545 5.26 19.73 -42.97
C SER A 545 5.96 20.15 -41.67
N ARG A 546 5.99 19.26 -40.68
CA ARG A 546 6.72 19.48 -39.40
C ARG A 546 8.22 19.29 -39.57
N TYR A 547 8.67 18.33 -40.38
CA TYR A 547 10.07 18.15 -40.72
C TYR A 547 10.60 19.35 -41.52
N LEU A 548 9.82 19.86 -42.47
CA LEU A 548 10.15 21.05 -43.26
C LEU A 548 10.15 22.33 -42.40
N ARG A 549 9.24 22.46 -41.43
CA ARG A 549 9.23 23.55 -40.45
C ARG A 549 10.48 23.47 -39.57
N TRP A 550 10.80 22.31 -39.01
CA TRP A 550 12.01 22.05 -38.23
C TRP A 550 13.28 22.36 -39.03
N LYS A 551 13.34 21.95 -40.31
CA LYS A 551 14.48 22.25 -41.17
C LYS A 551 14.63 23.74 -41.44
N LYS A 552 13.55 24.48 -41.62
CA LYS A 552 13.55 25.95 -41.75
C LYS A 552 13.99 26.65 -40.45
N GLU A 553 13.49 26.21 -39.32
CA GLU A 553 13.87 26.76 -38.01
C GLU A 553 15.35 26.50 -37.70
N ARG A 554 15.88 25.33 -38.04
CA ARG A 554 17.28 25.01 -37.90
C ARG A 554 18.17 25.84 -38.84
N GLN A 555 17.77 26.04 -40.07
CA GLN A 555 18.46 26.92 -41.01
C GLN A 555 18.46 28.39 -40.52
N ALA A 556 17.38 28.84 -39.90
CA ALA A 556 17.30 30.17 -39.31
C ALA A 556 18.25 30.33 -38.09
N LEU A 557 18.37 29.28 -37.26
CA LEU A 557 19.30 29.25 -36.11
C LEU A 557 20.79 29.21 -36.56
N ASP A 558 21.09 28.46 -37.62
CA ASP A 558 22.44 28.40 -38.20
C ASP A 558 22.85 29.74 -38.84
N LEU A 559 21.89 30.56 -39.28
CA LEU A 559 22.14 31.91 -39.82
C LEU A 559 22.31 32.96 -38.73
N VAL A 560 21.71 32.81 -37.56
CA VAL A 560 21.86 33.71 -36.39
C VAL A 560 23.16 33.43 -35.65
N GLY A 561 23.69 32.20 -35.68
CA GLY A 561 24.95 31.83 -35.05
C GLY A 561 26.21 32.19 -35.85
N ARG A 562 26.06 32.81 -37.04
CA ARG A 562 27.16 33.29 -37.91
C ARG A 562 27.26 34.82 -38.02
N ARG A 563 26.64 35.58 -37.12
CA ARG A 563 26.84 37.02 -36.99
C ARG A 563 27.51 37.35 -35.68
#